data_aa94c1468f319356d78b84fab6f38bfc
#
_entry.id   aa94c1468f319356d78b84fab6f38bfc
#
_cell.length_a   1.000
_cell.length_b   1.000
_cell.length_c   1.000
_cell.angle_alpha   90.00
_cell.angle_beta   90.00
_cell.angle_gamma   90.00
#
_symmetry.space_group_name_H-M   'P 1'
#
loop_
_entity.id
_entity.type
_entity.pdbx_description
1 polymer ?
#
loop_
_entity_poly.entity_id
_entity_poly.type
_entity_poly.pdbx_seq_one_letter_code
_entity_poly.pdbx_strand_id
1 'polypeptide(L)'
;MTVSRRLFMTAAVTTAVAASSNSLALAAPAATGTTAAEPHHRIPISTADSPEELVAKASQVRPTARQIAWQSLEKTAFLHFGANTFTGLEWGTGDEDPNVFQPTGLDTDQWARALRDGGFKLAILTVKHHDGFVLYPSRYTKHGVASSSWRDSRGDVLRSFADSMRKYGIKVGVYISPADENQYLDGVYANGSKRSARTIPTLVDGDDRAGGDPRTFTLDATDYGAHMLNQLYEVLTEYGPVDEVWFDGAQGRIPPEKVETYDWDSWYAVIRALAPGATMAVRGPDVRWVGNEGGLAREDEWSVVPVKDSGNGSVDYALRYDAPDQGGRDALAQSRSVAQYLQWWPAECDVSIRPGWFYHADQQPQSVDQLADIWFRSVGRNSVLLLNIPPDTDGLLPSADVARLKEFRERIDRELPEDLAHGARVRDDGAGTRTVDLRTAREVDRIRLAEDIRHGQQVEQFVVEAKSGGAWTEVARAGTIGASRVLVLPAPVTAREWRLRITRTRTGPHIARFGLYRSRV
;
A
#
# COMPACT_ATOMS: atom_id res chain seq x y z
N MET A 1 -16.78 86.28 17.75
CA MET A 1 -17.26 85.12 18.53
C MET A 1 -16.31 84.00 18.34
N THR A 2 -15.58 83.70 19.34
CA THR A 2 -14.41 82.78 19.39
C THR A 2 -14.86 81.35 19.68
N VAL A 3 -14.45 80.39 18.86
CA VAL A 3 -14.57 78.97 19.23
C VAL A 3 -13.20 78.33 19.16
N SER A 4 -12.79 77.81 20.31
CA SER A 4 -11.51 77.19 20.61
C SER A 4 -11.38 75.79 20.00
N ARG A 5 -10.24 75.51 19.33
CA ARG A 5 -9.85 74.19 18.89
C ARG A 5 -9.03 73.50 19.99
N ARG A 6 -9.51 72.38 20.50
CA ARG A 6 -8.71 71.48 21.34
C ARG A 6 -8.01 70.46 20.44
N LEU A 7 -6.69 70.40 20.56
CA LEU A 7 -5.79 69.37 19.98
C LEU A 7 -5.94 68.09 20.81
N PHE A 8 -6.21 66.95 20.16
CA PHE A 8 -5.97 65.63 20.73
C PHE A 8 -4.70 65.06 20.08
N MET A 9 -3.66 64.87 20.90
CA MET A 9 -2.50 64.05 20.58
C MET A 9 -2.87 62.59 20.75
N THR A 10 -2.83 61.83 19.66
CA THR A 10 -2.88 60.36 19.70
C THR A 10 -1.43 59.81 19.64
N ALA A 11 -1.01 59.19 20.71
CA ALA A 11 0.25 58.48 20.73
C ALA A 11 0.11 57.15 19.95
N ALA A 12 0.90 56.98 18.90
CA ALA A 12 1.03 55.72 18.19
C ALA A 12 1.95 54.80 18.99
N VAL A 13 1.42 53.71 19.51
CA VAL A 13 2.20 52.60 20.07
C VAL A 13 2.51 51.66 18.90
N THR A 14 3.74 51.65 18.44
CA THR A 14 4.30 50.67 17.51
C THR A 14 4.61 49.38 18.29
N THR A 15 3.75 48.39 18.16
CA THR A 15 4.04 47.01 18.59
C THR A 15 4.85 46.34 17.47
N ALA A 16 6.11 46.13 17.73
CA ALA A 16 6.96 45.25 16.89
C ALA A 16 6.51 43.79 17.12
N VAL A 17 5.88 43.20 16.13
CA VAL A 17 5.63 41.76 16.10
C VAL A 17 6.93 41.10 15.64
N ALA A 18 7.62 40.44 16.57
CA ALA A 18 8.73 39.55 16.25
C ALA A 18 8.15 38.28 15.62
N ALA A 19 8.40 38.09 14.31
CA ALA A 19 8.12 36.84 13.65
C ALA A 19 9.09 35.77 14.16
N SER A 20 8.60 34.85 14.96
CA SER A 20 9.34 33.66 15.36
C SER A 20 9.20 32.61 14.27
N SER A 21 10.25 32.42 13.46
CA SER A 21 10.39 31.30 12.53
C SER A 21 10.43 29.98 13.33
N ASN A 22 9.37 29.17 13.25
CA ASN A 22 9.34 27.82 13.80
C ASN A 22 10.14 26.85 12.91
N SER A 23 11.45 26.82 13.08
CA SER A 23 12.29 25.72 12.59
C SER A 23 12.16 24.55 13.57
N LEU A 24 11.42 23.52 13.19
CA LEU A 24 11.43 22.24 13.89
C LEU A 24 12.65 21.45 13.45
N ALA A 25 13.73 21.52 14.25
CA ALA A 25 14.78 20.52 14.17
C ALA A 25 14.19 19.18 14.66
N LEU A 26 14.12 18.18 13.79
CA LEU A 26 13.85 16.80 14.18
C LEU A 26 15.09 16.27 14.92
N ALA A 27 15.20 16.55 16.21
CA ALA A 27 16.05 15.78 17.09
C ALA A 27 15.44 14.39 17.25
N ALA A 28 16.26 13.34 17.25
CA ALA A 28 15.81 12.00 17.60
C ALA A 28 15.02 12.06 18.93
N PRO A 29 13.88 11.36 19.07
CA PRO A 29 13.01 11.51 20.22
C PRO A 29 13.73 11.06 21.48
N ALA A 30 14.03 12.01 22.38
CA ALA A 30 14.28 11.69 23.77
C ALA A 30 12.93 11.29 24.40
N ALA A 31 12.82 10.04 24.81
CA ALA A 31 11.64 9.46 25.42
C ALA A 31 11.39 10.08 26.80
N THR A 32 10.40 10.97 26.93
CA THR A 32 9.69 11.21 28.20
C THR A 32 8.29 11.72 27.92
N GLY A 33 7.34 10.83 27.98
CA GLY A 33 5.90 11.10 28.00
C GLY A 33 5.17 9.78 27.89
N THR A 34 4.43 9.37 28.91
CA THR A 34 3.58 8.18 28.93
C THR A 34 2.42 8.32 27.93
N THR A 35 2.71 8.10 26.65
CA THR A 35 1.69 7.78 25.65
C THR A 35 1.31 6.32 25.84
N ALA A 36 0.01 6.00 25.75
CA ALA A 36 -0.45 4.61 25.67
C ALA A 36 0.47 3.86 24.71
N ALA A 37 1.09 2.75 25.18
CA ALA A 37 2.08 2.00 24.42
C ALA A 37 1.48 1.71 23.05
N GLU A 38 2.12 2.21 21.97
CA GLU A 38 1.77 1.82 20.61
C GLU A 38 1.77 0.29 20.58
N PRO A 39 0.76 -0.35 19.96
CA PRO A 39 0.73 -1.79 19.87
C PRO A 39 2.04 -2.26 19.26
N HIS A 40 2.65 -3.30 19.82
CA HIS A 40 3.96 -3.81 19.41
C HIS A 40 3.91 -4.31 17.96
N HIS A 41 3.94 -3.39 16.98
CA HIS A 41 3.98 -3.75 15.56
C HIS A 41 5.33 -4.38 15.16
N ARG A 42 6.37 -4.24 16.01
CA ARG A 42 7.72 -4.76 15.83
C ARG A 42 8.28 -5.20 17.19
N ILE A 43 8.76 -6.45 17.28
CA ILE A 43 9.33 -7.02 18.50
C ILE A 43 10.74 -7.55 18.21
N PRO A 44 11.76 -7.18 19.00
CA PRO A 44 13.12 -7.66 18.80
C PRO A 44 13.25 -9.15 19.13
N ILE A 45 14.07 -9.85 18.34
CA ILE A 45 14.45 -11.23 18.57
C ILE A 45 15.96 -11.38 18.71
N SER A 46 16.37 -12.52 19.27
CA SER A 46 17.76 -12.84 19.57
C SER A 46 18.09 -14.26 19.09
N THR A 47 19.35 -14.51 18.78
CA THR A 47 19.85 -15.85 18.52
C THR A 47 19.72 -16.80 19.74
N ALA A 48 19.53 -16.25 20.94
CA ALA A 48 19.27 -17.01 22.17
C ALA A 48 17.80 -17.44 22.33
N ASP A 49 16.86 -16.82 21.59
CA ASP A 49 15.44 -17.17 21.69
C ASP A 49 15.21 -18.64 21.24
N SER A 50 14.50 -19.41 22.03
CA SER A 50 14.04 -20.75 21.64
C SER A 50 12.95 -20.65 20.55
N PRO A 51 12.65 -21.74 19.82
CA PRO A 51 11.53 -21.75 18.87
C PRO A 51 10.19 -21.38 19.52
N GLU A 52 9.95 -21.79 20.76
CA GLU A 52 8.75 -21.50 21.53
C GLU A 52 8.67 -20.02 21.89
N GLU A 53 9.78 -19.39 22.29
CA GLU A 53 9.88 -17.96 22.57
C GLU A 53 9.64 -17.12 21.31
N LEU A 54 10.16 -17.55 20.14
CA LEU A 54 9.87 -16.88 18.86
C LEU A 54 8.37 -16.90 18.54
N VAL A 55 7.70 -18.04 18.74
CA VAL A 55 6.25 -18.16 18.55
C VAL A 55 5.49 -17.28 19.56
N ALA A 56 5.92 -17.25 20.82
CA ALA A 56 5.34 -16.39 21.85
C ALA A 56 5.49 -14.90 21.51
N LYS A 57 6.66 -14.48 21.03
CA LYS A 57 6.90 -13.11 20.53
C LYS A 57 6.02 -12.81 19.30
N ALA A 58 5.95 -13.72 18.32
CA ALA A 58 5.11 -13.56 17.14
C ALA A 58 3.63 -13.40 17.48
N SER A 59 3.17 -14.09 18.55
CA SER A 59 1.79 -13.98 19.02
C SER A 59 1.44 -12.62 19.64
N GLN A 60 2.44 -11.80 19.96
CA GLN A 60 2.28 -10.46 20.55
C GLN A 60 2.34 -9.34 19.53
N VAL A 61 2.80 -9.58 18.30
CA VAL A 61 2.89 -8.58 17.25
C VAL A 61 1.49 -8.16 16.80
N ARG A 62 1.25 -6.86 16.67
CA ARG A 62 -0.04 -6.26 16.31
C ARG A 62 0.10 -5.28 15.15
N PRO A 63 -0.91 -5.17 14.27
CA PRO A 63 -0.95 -4.13 13.25
C PRO A 63 -1.14 -2.74 13.85
N THR A 64 -0.62 -1.74 13.17
CA THR A 64 -0.99 -0.34 13.40
C THR A 64 -2.40 -0.07 12.83
N ALA A 65 -3.02 1.05 13.26
CA ALA A 65 -4.34 1.43 12.75
C ALA A 65 -4.36 1.62 11.22
N ARG A 66 -3.28 2.19 10.63
CA ARG A 66 -3.17 2.35 9.16
C ARG A 66 -3.07 1.00 8.44
N GLN A 67 -2.35 0.02 9.00
CA GLN A 67 -2.26 -1.33 8.42
C GLN A 67 -3.60 -2.08 8.49
N ILE A 68 -4.37 -1.92 9.57
CA ILE A 68 -5.74 -2.47 9.67
C ILE A 68 -6.63 -1.85 8.59
N ALA A 69 -6.61 -0.52 8.46
CA ALA A 69 -7.38 0.18 7.45
C ALA A 69 -6.98 -0.24 6.03
N TRP A 70 -5.69 -0.39 5.76
CA TRP A 70 -5.17 -0.83 4.47
C TRP A 70 -5.58 -2.28 4.15
N GLN A 71 -5.39 -3.24 5.07
CA GLN A 71 -5.82 -4.63 4.85
C GLN A 71 -7.34 -4.76 4.62
N SER A 72 -8.15 -3.83 5.15
CA SER A 72 -9.60 -3.80 4.92
C SER A 72 -10.00 -3.39 3.50
N LEU A 73 -9.08 -2.86 2.69
CA LEU A 73 -9.33 -2.50 1.29
C LEU A 73 -9.54 -3.73 0.41
N GLU A 74 -8.90 -4.85 0.74
CA GLU A 74 -8.90 -6.13 0.02
C GLU A 74 -8.28 -6.04 -1.38
N LYS A 75 -8.70 -5.07 -2.20
CA LYS A 75 -8.13 -4.80 -3.52
C LYS A 75 -7.95 -3.31 -3.77
N THR A 76 -6.84 -2.96 -4.38
CA THR A 76 -6.41 -1.63 -4.76
C THR A 76 -6.04 -1.61 -6.24
N ALA A 77 -6.01 -0.44 -6.85
CA ALA A 77 -5.71 -0.30 -8.27
C ALA A 77 -4.35 0.36 -8.46
N PHE A 78 -3.59 -0.09 -9.45
CA PHE A 78 -2.42 0.58 -9.96
C PHE A 78 -2.73 1.20 -11.32
N LEU A 79 -2.14 2.34 -11.63
CA LEU A 79 -2.27 3.03 -12.91
C LEU A 79 -0.87 3.41 -13.40
N HIS A 80 -0.27 2.53 -14.21
CA HIS A 80 0.98 2.83 -14.87
C HIS A 80 0.70 3.72 -16.08
N PHE A 81 1.07 4.99 -15.96
CA PHE A 81 0.91 6.00 -16.97
C PHE A 81 2.11 6.94 -16.95
N GLY A 82 2.65 7.32 -18.09
CA GLY A 82 3.85 8.13 -18.18
C GLY A 82 4.41 8.19 -19.59
N ALA A 83 5.67 8.60 -19.75
CA ALA A 83 6.36 8.60 -21.04
C ALA A 83 6.36 7.20 -21.67
N ASN A 84 6.47 6.16 -20.87
CA ASN A 84 6.49 4.75 -21.32
C ASN A 84 5.20 4.30 -22.02
N THR A 85 4.06 4.88 -21.69
CA THR A 85 2.80 4.66 -22.43
C THR A 85 2.92 5.03 -23.92
N PHE A 86 3.75 6.03 -24.23
CA PHE A 86 3.90 6.59 -25.60
C PHE A 86 5.12 6.01 -26.32
N THR A 87 6.15 5.59 -25.60
CA THR A 87 7.35 4.98 -26.18
C THR A 87 7.22 3.48 -26.38
N GLY A 88 6.25 2.82 -25.72
CA GLY A 88 6.10 1.38 -25.70
C GLY A 88 7.22 0.66 -24.94
N LEU A 89 7.84 1.33 -23.98
CA LEU A 89 8.87 0.76 -23.10
C LEU A 89 8.29 0.47 -21.71
N GLU A 90 8.86 -0.53 -21.03
CA GLU A 90 8.45 -0.82 -19.64
C GLU A 90 9.24 0.03 -18.63
N TRP A 91 10.50 0.32 -18.90
CA TRP A 91 11.37 1.06 -17.96
C TRP A 91 11.78 2.45 -18.45
N GLY A 92 11.75 2.68 -19.75
CA GLY A 92 12.22 3.92 -20.36
C GLY A 92 13.75 3.98 -20.46
N THR A 93 14.28 5.14 -20.70
CA THR A 93 15.73 5.40 -20.93
C THR A 93 16.25 6.57 -20.11
N GLY A 94 15.35 7.45 -19.63
CA GLY A 94 15.71 8.67 -18.89
C GLY A 94 16.08 9.86 -19.77
N ASP A 95 16.17 9.67 -21.10
CA ASP A 95 16.49 10.72 -22.10
C ASP A 95 15.34 10.98 -23.08
N GLU A 96 14.11 10.50 -22.76
CA GLU A 96 12.94 10.75 -23.58
C GLU A 96 12.67 12.25 -23.72
N ASP A 97 12.39 12.71 -24.95
CA ASP A 97 11.84 14.06 -25.14
C ASP A 97 10.49 14.17 -24.39
N PRO A 98 10.34 15.12 -23.46
CA PRO A 98 9.06 15.30 -22.77
C PRO A 98 7.85 15.47 -23.71
N ASN A 99 8.05 15.88 -24.95
CA ASN A 99 7.01 16.01 -25.95
C ASN A 99 6.46 14.67 -26.48
N VAL A 100 7.05 13.51 -26.13
CA VAL A 100 6.41 12.21 -26.40
C VAL A 100 5.11 12.04 -25.61
N PHE A 101 5.00 12.70 -24.46
CA PHE A 101 3.82 12.64 -23.60
C PHE A 101 2.72 13.59 -24.11
N GLN A 102 1.76 13.06 -24.88
CA GLN A 102 0.70 13.80 -25.55
C GLN A 102 -0.68 13.11 -25.45
N PRO A 103 -1.24 12.87 -24.27
CA PRO A 103 -2.58 12.30 -24.15
C PRO A 103 -3.64 13.26 -24.69
N THR A 104 -4.38 12.84 -25.71
CA THR A 104 -5.34 13.71 -26.43
C THR A 104 -6.68 13.83 -25.72
N GLY A 105 -7.05 12.83 -24.89
CA GLY A 105 -8.37 12.72 -24.28
C GLY A 105 -8.34 12.42 -22.78
N LEU A 106 -7.29 12.84 -22.05
CA LEU A 106 -7.15 12.52 -20.61
C LEU A 106 -8.42 12.85 -19.82
N ASP A 107 -9.08 11.81 -19.31
CA ASP A 107 -10.26 11.86 -18.42
C ASP A 107 -10.05 10.97 -17.19
N THR A 108 -9.48 11.54 -16.14
CA THR A 108 -9.28 10.86 -14.87
C THR A 108 -10.60 10.60 -14.11
N ASP A 109 -11.68 11.29 -14.45
CA ASP A 109 -13.03 10.96 -13.97
C ASP A 109 -13.51 9.61 -14.56
N GLN A 110 -13.16 9.31 -15.82
CA GLN A 110 -13.43 7.98 -16.41
C GLN A 110 -12.67 6.89 -15.66
N TRP A 111 -11.40 7.12 -15.30
CA TRP A 111 -10.64 6.18 -14.47
C TRP A 111 -11.34 5.93 -13.15
N ALA A 112 -11.68 7.02 -12.44
CA ALA A 112 -12.32 6.92 -11.12
C ALA A 112 -13.69 6.21 -11.17
N ARG A 113 -14.51 6.46 -12.20
CA ARG A 113 -15.79 5.76 -12.40
C ARG A 113 -15.57 4.27 -12.60
N ALA A 114 -14.66 3.89 -13.50
CA ALA A 114 -14.36 2.50 -13.79
C ALA A 114 -13.84 1.74 -12.54
N LEU A 115 -12.94 2.36 -11.79
CA LEU A 115 -12.39 1.78 -10.55
C LEU A 115 -13.45 1.65 -9.45
N ARG A 116 -14.28 2.69 -9.23
CA ARG A 116 -15.40 2.63 -8.27
C ARG A 116 -16.36 1.50 -8.64
N ASP A 117 -16.76 1.41 -9.89
CA ASP A 117 -17.71 0.40 -10.38
C ASP A 117 -17.07 -1.00 -10.34
N GLY A 118 -15.75 -1.10 -10.52
CA GLY A 118 -14.95 -2.30 -10.24
C GLY A 118 -14.79 -2.62 -8.74
N GLY A 119 -15.23 -1.74 -7.84
CA GLY A 119 -15.18 -1.94 -6.38
C GLY A 119 -13.81 -1.69 -5.74
N PHE A 120 -12.94 -0.92 -6.39
CA PHE A 120 -11.67 -0.46 -5.83
C PHE A 120 -11.91 0.71 -4.87
N LYS A 121 -11.13 0.78 -3.80
CA LYS A 121 -11.26 1.82 -2.76
C LYS A 121 -10.03 2.71 -2.64
N LEU A 122 -8.93 2.31 -3.27
CA LEU A 122 -7.69 3.06 -3.37
C LEU A 122 -7.11 2.86 -4.76
N ALA A 123 -6.54 3.92 -5.32
CA ALA A 123 -5.81 3.89 -6.58
C ALA A 123 -4.45 4.56 -6.42
N ILE A 124 -3.42 3.97 -7.02
CA ILE A 124 -2.03 4.42 -6.97
C ILE A 124 -1.62 4.82 -8.39
N LEU A 125 -1.16 6.07 -8.56
CA LEU A 125 -0.63 6.57 -9.82
C LEU A 125 0.90 6.52 -9.81
N THR A 126 1.53 6.09 -10.90
CA THR A 126 2.98 6.22 -11.11
C THR A 126 3.36 7.67 -11.37
N VAL A 127 3.52 8.47 -10.30
CA VAL A 127 3.85 9.91 -10.45
C VAL A 127 5.25 10.15 -10.96
N LYS A 128 6.16 9.19 -10.76
CA LYS A 128 7.50 9.09 -11.36
C LYS A 128 7.88 7.62 -11.48
N HIS A 129 8.16 7.14 -12.69
CA HIS A 129 8.70 5.80 -12.94
C HIS A 129 10.23 5.82 -13.03
N HIS A 130 10.89 4.72 -13.39
CA HIS A 130 12.36 4.59 -13.42
C HIS A 130 13.03 5.55 -14.40
N ASP A 131 12.35 5.94 -15.49
CA ASP A 131 12.81 6.94 -16.46
C ASP A 131 13.01 8.34 -15.84
N GLY A 132 12.42 8.59 -14.67
CA GLY A 132 12.46 9.89 -14.00
C GLY A 132 11.40 10.88 -14.49
N PHE A 133 10.55 10.50 -15.47
CA PHE A 133 9.49 11.37 -15.98
C PHE A 133 8.39 11.58 -14.94
N VAL A 134 8.15 12.86 -14.57
CA VAL A 134 7.15 13.21 -13.56
C VAL A 134 5.82 13.66 -14.17
N LEU A 135 4.71 13.20 -13.60
CA LEU A 135 3.35 13.49 -14.06
C LEU A 135 2.73 14.76 -13.45
N TYR A 136 3.55 15.61 -12.87
CA TYR A 136 3.16 16.86 -12.22
C TYR A 136 4.22 17.93 -12.45
N PRO A 137 3.90 19.24 -12.33
CA PRO A 137 4.86 20.32 -12.56
C PRO A 137 5.83 20.45 -11.38
N SER A 138 6.82 19.56 -11.33
CA SER A 138 7.88 19.61 -10.31
C SER A 138 8.83 20.79 -10.55
N ARG A 139 9.27 21.41 -9.46
CA ARG A 139 10.29 22.48 -9.48
C ARG A 139 11.72 21.91 -9.58
N TYR A 140 11.89 20.59 -9.40
CA TYR A 140 13.20 19.95 -9.21
C TYR A 140 13.68 19.13 -10.41
N THR A 141 12.85 18.96 -11.43
CA THR A 141 13.22 18.32 -12.70
C THR A 141 12.53 18.96 -13.87
N LYS A 142 13.19 18.95 -15.03
CA LYS A 142 12.59 19.32 -16.32
C LYS A 142 12.11 18.08 -17.09
N HIS A 143 12.40 16.87 -16.61
CA HIS A 143 11.94 15.65 -17.22
C HIS A 143 10.53 15.32 -16.71
N GLY A 144 9.51 15.87 -17.38
CA GLY A 144 8.13 15.73 -16.95
C GLY A 144 7.14 16.57 -17.73
N VAL A 145 5.87 16.52 -17.34
CA VAL A 145 4.74 17.15 -18.05
C VAL A 145 4.85 18.67 -18.21
N ALA A 146 5.57 19.36 -17.33
CA ALA A 146 5.79 20.80 -17.41
C ALA A 146 6.73 21.19 -18.56
N SER A 147 7.52 20.26 -19.08
CA SER A 147 8.40 20.46 -20.25
C SER A 147 7.81 19.90 -21.54
N SER A 148 6.66 19.21 -21.48
CA SER A 148 5.88 18.80 -22.64
C SER A 148 5.05 19.97 -23.17
N SER A 149 4.82 20.00 -24.47
CA SER A 149 3.87 20.94 -25.08
C SER A 149 2.39 20.59 -24.79
N TRP A 150 2.16 19.45 -24.17
CA TRP A 150 0.84 19.03 -23.76
C TRP A 150 0.17 20.07 -22.84
N ARG A 151 -1.05 20.47 -23.19
CA ARG A 151 -1.82 21.54 -22.50
C ARG A 151 -1.03 22.86 -22.34
N ASP A 152 -0.25 23.23 -23.35
CA ASP A 152 0.62 24.43 -23.32
C ASP A 152 1.59 24.43 -22.13
N SER A 153 2.21 23.28 -21.82
CA SER A 153 3.11 23.06 -20.69
C SER A 153 2.49 23.32 -19.30
N ARG A 154 1.14 23.28 -19.21
CA ARG A 154 0.39 23.46 -17.96
C ARG A 154 -0.34 22.19 -17.52
N GLY A 155 0.07 21.05 -18.06
CA GLY A 155 -0.50 19.76 -17.69
C GLY A 155 -0.12 19.34 -16.27
N ASP A 156 -1.08 18.79 -15.53
CA ASP A 156 -0.89 18.19 -14.21
C ASP A 156 -1.80 16.98 -14.08
N VAL A 157 -1.22 15.79 -14.35
CA VAL A 157 -1.97 14.52 -14.29
C VAL A 157 -2.28 14.16 -12.85
N LEU A 158 -1.31 14.36 -11.94
CA LEU A 158 -1.49 14.04 -10.52
C LEU A 158 -2.62 14.87 -9.90
N ARG A 159 -2.74 16.15 -10.22
CA ARG A 159 -3.86 17.00 -9.78
C ARG A 159 -5.19 16.43 -10.27
N SER A 160 -5.29 16.20 -11.59
CA SER A 160 -6.50 15.66 -12.20
C SER A 160 -6.89 14.30 -11.60
N PHE A 161 -5.90 13.42 -11.39
CA PHE A 161 -6.08 12.11 -10.76
C PHE A 161 -6.58 12.23 -9.31
N ALA A 162 -5.88 13.02 -8.48
CA ALA A 162 -6.22 13.16 -7.07
C ALA A 162 -7.62 13.74 -6.85
N ASP A 163 -8.00 14.75 -7.65
CA ASP A 163 -9.32 15.39 -7.59
C ASP A 163 -10.42 14.40 -8.02
N SER A 164 -10.20 13.65 -9.11
CA SER A 164 -11.14 12.64 -9.59
C SER A 164 -11.31 11.50 -8.59
N MET A 165 -10.21 10.93 -8.05
CA MET A 165 -10.31 9.84 -7.08
C MET A 165 -11.13 10.26 -5.86
N ARG A 166 -10.87 11.44 -5.28
CA ARG A 166 -11.61 11.96 -4.13
C ARG A 166 -13.08 12.24 -4.45
N LYS A 167 -13.36 12.82 -5.63
CA LYS A 167 -14.72 13.06 -6.11
C LYS A 167 -15.57 11.80 -6.14
N TYR A 168 -14.96 10.66 -6.46
CA TYR A 168 -15.63 9.35 -6.52
C TYR A 168 -15.45 8.48 -5.26
N GLY A 169 -14.87 9.04 -4.19
CA GLY A 169 -14.70 8.35 -2.90
C GLY A 169 -13.61 7.29 -2.89
N ILE A 170 -12.63 7.40 -3.79
CA ILE A 170 -11.46 6.53 -3.88
C ILE A 170 -10.27 7.23 -3.19
N LYS A 171 -9.54 6.50 -2.37
CA LYS A 171 -8.31 6.94 -1.72
C LYS A 171 -7.18 7.12 -2.73
N VAL A 172 -6.27 8.04 -2.43
CA VAL A 172 -5.15 8.41 -3.32
C VAL A 172 -3.86 7.79 -2.83
N GLY A 173 -3.23 6.98 -3.67
CA GLY A 173 -1.87 6.52 -3.52
C GLY A 173 -0.97 7.08 -4.62
N VAL A 174 0.32 7.10 -4.34
CA VAL A 174 1.35 7.53 -5.30
C VAL A 174 2.49 6.51 -5.32
N TYR A 175 2.87 6.09 -6.52
CA TYR A 175 4.12 5.38 -6.74
C TYR A 175 5.18 6.39 -7.14
N ILE A 176 6.32 6.34 -6.50
CA ILE A 176 7.48 7.13 -6.85
C ILE A 176 8.72 6.23 -6.87
N SER A 177 9.32 6.03 -8.04
CA SER A 177 10.52 5.21 -8.17
C SER A 177 11.69 5.82 -7.39
N PRO A 178 12.39 5.03 -6.55
CA PRO A 178 13.69 5.43 -6.02
C PRO A 178 14.77 5.52 -7.08
N ALA A 179 14.71 4.69 -8.12
CA ALA A 179 15.56 4.80 -9.29
C ALA A 179 15.11 5.97 -10.17
N ASP A 180 16.07 6.64 -10.83
CA ASP A 180 15.80 7.79 -11.69
C ASP A 180 16.88 7.83 -12.78
N GLU A 181 16.55 7.31 -13.96
CA GLU A 181 17.48 7.20 -15.08
C GLU A 181 17.84 8.57 -15.64
N ASN A 182 16.90 9.53 -15.63
CA ASN A 182 17.21 10.90 -16.04
C ASN A 182 18.23 11.56 -15.11
N GLN A 183 18.07 11.42 -13.80
CA GLN A 183 19.04 11.94 -12.84
C GLN A 183 20.37 11.17 -12.87
N TYR A 184 20.38 9.91 -13.28
CA TYR A 184 21.60 9.14 -13.49
C TYR A 184 22.37 9.60 -14.72
N LEU A 185 21.68 9.92 -15.81
CA LEU A 185 22.32 10.35 -17.07
C LEU A 185 22.84 11.78 -16.99
N ASP A 186 22.04 12.71 -16.47
CA ASP A 186 22.30 14.14 -16.57
C ASP A 186 21.91 14.93 -15.29
N GLY A 187 22.04 14.29 -14.14
CA GLY A 187 21.64 14.89 -12.88
C GLY A 187 22.51 14.50 -11.69
N VAL A 188 21.86 14.26 -10.56
CA VAL A 188 22.54 14.09 -9.26
C VAL A 188 22.54 12.65 -8.75
N TYR A 189 21.96 11.69 -9.45
CA TYR A 189 21.93 10.28 -9.05
C TYR A 189 23.35 9.69 -9.11
N ALA A 190 23.76 9.02 -8.02
CA ALA A 190 25.07 8.37 -7.88
C ALA A 190 26.28 9.30 -8.19
N ASN A 191 26.16 10.60 -7.98
CA ASN A 191 27.21 11.58 -8.23
C ASN A 191 28.35 11.57 -7.19
N GLY A 192 28.27 10.67 -6.18
CA GLY A 192 29.27 10.52 -5.13
C GLY A 192 29.20 11.59 -4.03
N SER A 193 28.15 12.41 -4.00
CA SER A 193 27.93 13.40 -2.94
C SER A 193 27.77 12.71 -1.58
N LYS A 194 28.28 13.38 -0.54
CA LYS A 194 28.14 12.91 0.83
C LYS A 194 26.87 13.47 1.46
N ARG A 195 26.31 12.73 2.41
CA ARG A 195 25.22 13.25 3.25
C ARG A 195 25.67 14.52 3.97
N SER A 196 24.83 15.54 3.92
CA SER A 196 25.00 16.80 4.64
C SER A 196 23.63 17.40 4.96
N ALA A 197 23.58 18.32 5.92
CA ALA A 197 22.35 18.98 6.31
C ALA A 197 21.71 19.73 5.13
N ARG A 198 20.47 19.37 4.78
CA ARG A 198 19.65 19.96 3.72
C ARG A 198 18.36 20.50 4.31
N THR A 199 17.94 21.68 3.85
CA THR A 199 16.62 22.22 4.17
C THR A 199 15.62 21.77 3.10
N ILE A 200 14.54 21.12 3.54
CA ILE A 200 13.46 20.60 2.68
C ILE A 200 12.17 21.31 3.05
N PRO A 201 11.42 21.91 2.11
CA PRO A 201 11.77 22.05 0.71
C PRO A 201 12.94 22.98 0.49
N THR A 202 13.79 22.65 -0.51
CA THR A 202 14.83 23.54 -1.00
C THR A 202 14.20 24.52 -1.97
N LEU A 203 14.14 25.81 -1.63
CA LEU A 203 13.58 26.81 -2.52
C LEU A 203 14.49 27.04 -3.73
N VAL A 204 13.90 27.10 -4.91
CA VAL A 204 14.57 27.37 -6.19
C VAL A 204 14.25 28.78 -6.69
N ASP A 205 14.97 29.26 -7.68
CA ASP A 205 14.71 30.57 -8.28
C ASP A 205 13.27 30.62 -8.87
N GLY A 206 12.50 31.61 -8.45
CA GLY A 206 11.10 31.75 -8.85
C GLY A 206 10.11 30.83 -8.11
N ASP A 207 10.54 30.19 -7.04
CA ASP A 207 9.68 29.33 -6.23
C ASP A 207 8.52 30.13 -5.63
N ASP A 208 7.29 29.74 -5.95
CA ASP A 208 6.06 30.39 -5.47
C ASP A 208 5.85 30.25 -3.94
N ARG A 209 6.57 29.33 -3.29
CA ARG A 209 6.57 29.15 -1.83
C ARG A 209 7.47 30.17 -1.11
N ALA A 210 8.34 30.89 -1.83
CA ALA A 210 9.34 31.80 -1.25
C ALA A 210 8.73 32.96 -0.44
N GLY A 211 7.48 33.34 -0.70
CA GLY A 211 6.76 34.39 0.06
C GLY A 211 5.89 33.87 1.20
N GLY A 212 5.84 32.56 1.40
CA GLY A 212 5.06 31.86 2.42
C GLY A 212 5.89 31.43 3.62
N ASP A 213 5.25 30.67 4.51
CA ASP A 213 5.91 29.98 5.64
C ASP A 213 5.70 28.45 5.50
N PRO A 214 6.38 27.80 4.52
CA PRO A 214 6.24 26.39 4.32
C PRO A 214 6.85 25.62 5.50
N ARG A 215 6.20 24.55 5.93
CA ARG A 215 6.78 23.64 6.93
C ARG A 215 8.11 23.09 6.40
N THR A 216 9.20 23.34 7.09
CA THR A 216 10.53 22.92 6.68
C THR A 216 11.08 21.78 7.54
N PHE A 217 12.01 21.01 6.96
CA PHE A 217 12.76 19.96 7.63
C PHE A 217 14.25 20.18 7.39
N THR A 218 15.08 19.95 8.41
CA THR A 218 16.54 19.86 8.23
C THR A 218 16.92 18.40 8.36
N LEU A 219 17.40 17.81 7.28
CA LEU A 219 17.71 16.39 7.17
C LEU A 219 19.10 16.20 6.52
N ASP A 220 19.84 15.20 6.99
CA ASP A 220 21.07 14.80 6.32
C ASP A 220 20.73 13.95 5.09
N ALA A 221 21.12 14.42 3.92
CA ALA A 221 20.86 13.74 2.65
C ALA A 221 22.02 13.95 1.66
N THR A 222 22.18 13.00 0.72
CA THR A 222 22.96 13.16 -0.50
C THR A 222 22.29 14.17 -1.43
N ASP A 223 22.90 14.55 -2.54
CA ASP A 223 22.25 15.42 -3.53
C ASP A 223 21.00 14.73 -4.08
N TYR A 224 21.08 13.44 -4.41
CA TYR A 224 19.91 12.67 -4.87
C TYR A 224 18.88 12.45 -3.74
N GLY A 225 19.33 12.18 -2.52
CA GLY A 225 18.45 12.10 -1.36
C GLY A 225 17.64 13.38 -1.16
N ALA A 226 18.26 14.55 -1.32
CA ALA A 226 17.59 15.85 -1.26
C ALA A 226 16.63 16.07 -2.45
N HIS A 227 16.99 15.63 -3.66
CA HIS A 227 16.12 15.64 -4.83
C HIS A 227 14.82 14.85 -4.55
N MET A 228 14.92 13.62 -4.09
CA MET A 228 13.78 12.77 -3.74
C MET A 228 12.94 13.36 -2.60
N LEU A 229 13.58 13.89 -1.55
CA LEU A 229 12.87 14.55 -0.43
C LEU A 229 12.05 15.74 -0.91
N ASN A 230 12.59 16.54 -1.84
CA ASN A 230 11.87 17.66 -2.43
C ASN A 230 10.67 17.22 -3.27
N GLN A 231 10.81 16.16 -4.09
CA GLN A 231 9.70 15.58 -4.85
C GLN A 231 8.62 15.00 -3.93
N LEU A 232 9.02 14.27 -2.88
CA LEU A 232 8.09 13.78 -1.86
C LEU A 232 7.35 14.93 -1.17
N TYR A 233 8.06 16.02 -0.86
CA TYR A 233 7.45 17.20 -0.26
C TYR A 233 6.36 17.80 -1.18
N GLU A 234 6.64 18.01 -2.47
CA GLU A 234 5.65 18.51 -3.44
C GLU A 234 4.41 17.60 -3.47
N VAL A 235 4.62 16.30 -3.65
CA VAL A 235 3.52 15.33 -3.78
C VAL A 235 2.66 15.25 -2.51
N LEU A 236 3.27 15.33 -1.33
CA LEU A 236 2.58 15.18 -0.05
C LEU A 236 1.94 16.46 0.48
N THR A 237 2.31 17.63 -0.03
CA THR A 237 1.78 18.91 0.48
C THR A 237 0.86 19.61 -0.51
N GLU A 238 1.02 19.39 -1.82
CA GLU A 238 0.31 20.19 -2.83
C GLU A 238 -0.92 19.46 -3.40
N TYR A 239 -1.02 18.14 -3.24
CA TYR A 239 -2.06 17.32 -3.88
C TYR A 239 -3.14 16.79 -2.91
N GLY A 240 -3.18 17.31 -1.68
CA GLY A 240 -4.11 16.89 -0.62
C GLY A 240 -3.70 15.54 0.00
N PRO A 241 -4.57 14.90 0.78
CA PRO A 241 -4.21 13.69 1.53
C PRO A 241 -3.76 12.56 0.60
N VAL A 242 -2.61 11.94 0.93
CA VAL A 242 -2.10 10.72 0.32
C VAL A 242 -2.28 9.57 1.31
N ASP A 243 -2.87 8.47 0.86
CA ASP A 243 -3.20 7.30 1.68
C ASP A 243 -2.15 6.19 1.58
N GLU A 244 -1.37 6.18 0.49
CA GLU A 244 -0.28 5.22 0.28
C GLU A 244 0.87 5.82 -0.52
N VAL A 245 2.11 5.56 -0.10
CA VAL A 245 3.32 5.85 -0.87
C VAL A 245 4.00 4.53 -1.21
N TRP A 246 4.11 4.24 -2.48
CA TRP A 246 4.64 3.01 -3.01
C TRP A 246 6.03 3.22 -3.61
N PHE A 247 7.04 2.53 -3.07
CA PHE A 247 8.41 2.59 -3.54
C PHE A 247 8.80 1.29 -4.23
N ASP A 248 9.27 1.39 -5.47
CA ASP A 248 9.76 0.23 -6.20
C ASP A 248 11.07 -0.31 -5.63
N GLY A 249 11.26 -1.61 -5.78
CA GLY A 249 12.52 -2.28 -5.48
C GLY A 249 13.44 -2.45 -6.68
N ALA A 250 12.91 -2.29 -7.90
CA ALA A 250 13.69 -2.37 -9.13
C ALA A 250 14.52 -1.08 -9.36
N GLN A 251 15.54 -1.19 -10.20
CA GLN A 251 16.49 -0.11 -10.47
C GLN A 251 16.44 0.38 -11.93
N GLY A 252 15.43 -0.04 -12.69
CA GLY A 252 15.36 0.29 -14.10
C GLY A 252 16.60 -0.20 -14.86
N ARG A 253 17.16 0.65 -15.71
CA ARG A 253 18.38 0.37 -16.52
C ARG A 253 19.68 0.81 -15.83
N ILE A 254 19.62 1.35 -14.63
CA ILE A 254 20.81 1.78 -13.89
C ILE A 254 21.66 0.54 -13.56
N PRO A 255 22.97 0.53 -13.92
CA PRO A 255 23.85 -0.59 -13.61
C PRO A 255 23.89 -0.88 -12.10
N PRO A 256 23.86 -2.15 -11.66
CA PRO A 256 23.81 -2.52 -10.24
C PRO A 256 24.93 -1.88 -9.38
N GLU A 257 26.12 -1.71 -9.95
CA GLU A 257 27.26 -1.08 -9.28
C GLU A 257 27.18 0.45 -9.19
N LYS A 258 26.17 1.04 -9.82
CA LYS A 258 25.90 2.48 -9.83
C LYS A 258 24.66 2.87 -9.04
N VAL A 259 23.99 1.89 -8.40
CA VAL A 259 22.83 2.15 -7.59
C VAL A 259 23.21 2.97 -6.36
N GLU A 260 22.49 4.04 -6.12
CA GLU A 260 22.71 4.93 -4.99
C GLU A 260 22.26 4.28 -3.67
N THR A 261 22.91 4.66 -2.57
CA THR A 261 22.40 4.33 -1.23
C THR A 261 21.30 5.31 -0.86
N TYR A 262 20.06 4.84 -0.85
CA TYR A 262 18.89 5.67 -0.58
C TYR A 262 18.77 6.06 0.90
N ASP A 263 18.33 7.30 1.16
CA ASP A 263 18.14 7.87 2.49
C ASP A 263 16.74 7.52 3.06
N TRP A 264 16.43 6.22 3.18
CA TRP A 264 15.11 5.72 3.58
C TRP A 264 14.60 6.31 4.90
N ASP A 265 15.46 6.44 5.90
CA ASP A 265 15.15 7.01 7.20
C ASP A 265 14.60 8.46 7.09
N SER A 266 15.24 9.29 6.27
CA SER A 266 14.80 10.65 6.00
C SER A 266 13.50 10.69 5.19
N TRP A 267 13.38 9.84 4.17
CA TRP A 267 12.16 9.75 3.35
C TRP A 267 10.96 9.31 4.19
N TYR A 268 11.11 8.27 5.01
CA TYR A 268 10.04 7.82 5.89
C TYR A 268 9.67 8.87 6.94
N ALA A 269 10.65 9.58 7.50
CA ALA A 269 10.40 10.65 8.47
C ALA A 269 9.53 11.77 7.87
N VAL A 270 9.83 12.21 6.63
CA VAL A 270 9.04 13.22 5.92
C VAL A 270 7.62 12.71 5.63
N ILE A 271 7.48 11.48 5.13
CA ILE A 271 6.16 10.89 4.87
C ILE A 271 5.34 10.79 6.16
N ARG A 272 5.93 10.30 7.25
CA ARG A 272 5.22 10.25 8.55
C ARG A 272 4.81 11.62 9.07
N ALA A 273 5.61 12.63 8.82
CA ALA A 273 5.32 13.99 9.26
C ALA A 273 4.25 14.71 8.41
N LEU A 274 4.19 14.43 7.11
CA LEU A 274 3.28 15.09 6.17
C LEU A 274 2.01 14.27 5.91
N ALA A 275 2.12 12.94 5.89
CA ALA A 275 1.01 12.01 5.67
C ALA A 275 1.02 10.88 6.71
N PRO A 276 0.74 11.16 8.01
CA PRO A 276 0.88 10.19 9.11
C PRO A 276 -0.05 8.98 8.97
N GLY A 277 -1.14 9.10 8.23
CA GLY A 277 -2.08 8.01 7.94
C GLY A 277 -1.70 7.14 6.76
N ALA A 278 -0.74 7.56 5.93
CA ALA A 278 -0.33 6.81 4.75
C ALA A 278 0.41 5.52 5.12
N THR A 279 0.14 4.45 4.36
CA THR A 279 1.00 3.27 4.33
C THR A 279 2.19 3.51 3.40
N MET A 280 3.35 2.95 3.76
CA MET A 280 4.53 2.90 2.89
C MET A 280 4.75 1.47 2.44
N ALA A 281 4.67 1.25 1.14
CA ALA A 281 4.64 -0.08 0.54
C ALA A 281 5.95 -0.43 -0.20
N VAL A 282 6.19 -1.69 -0.32
CA VAL A 282 7.26 -2.47 -0.94
C VAL A 282 8.63 -2.19 -0.33
N ARG A 283 9.28 -1.09 -0.65
CA ARG A 283 10.50 -0.65 0.08
C ARG A 283 10.13 0.24 1.28
N GLY A 284 9.00 -0.08 1.94
CA GLY A 284 8.47 0.63 3.09
C GLY A 284 8.19 -0.29 4.28
N PRO A 285 8.12 0.27 5.50
CA PRO A 285 7.98 -0.51 6.73
C PRO A 285 6.57 -1.02 7.02
N ASP A 286 5.55 -0.61 6.24
CA ASP A 286 4.14 -0.94 6.57
C ASP A 286 3.59 -2.11 5.78
N VAL A 287 3.98 -2.26 4.52
CA VAL A 287 3.48 -3.26 3.56
C VAL A 287 4.65 -3.83 2.78
N ARG A 288 4.68 -5.16 2.62
CA ARG A 288 5.71 -5.84 1.83
C ARG A 288 5.17 -6.31 0.50
N TRP A 289 6.06 -6.40 -0.46
CA TRP A 289 5.81 -7.15 -1.69
C TRP A 289 5.63 -8.63 -1.39
N VAL A 290 4.71 -9.30 -2.06
CA VAL A 290 4.47 -10.74 -1.83
C VAL A 290 5.63 -11.63 -2.32
N GLY A 291 6.43 -11.12 -3.28
CA GLY A 291 7.58 -11.81 -3.84
C GLY A 291 7.39 -12.33 -5.27
N ASN A 292 6.29 -11.96 -5.93
CA ASN A 292 6.03 -12.25 -7.33
C ASN A 292 5.04 -11.22 -7.90
N GLU A 293 5.06 -11.03 -9.22
CA GLU A 293 4.17 -10.14 -9.97
C GLU A 293 2.97 -10.90 -10.59
N GLY A 294 2.67 -12.07 -10.08
CA GLY A 294 1.54 -12.88 -10.55
C GLY A 294 0.24 -12.68 -9.76
N GLY A 295 0.24 -11.78 -8.77
CA GLY A 295 -0.90 -11.58 -7.90
C GLY A 295 -1.16 -12.74 -6.93
N LEU A 296 -0.13 -13.53 -6.56
CA LEU A 296 -0.30 -14.80 -5.87
C LEU A 296 0.34 -14.79 -4.48
N ALA A 297 -0.47 -14.89 -3.44
CA ALA A 297 -0.02 -15.15 -2.09
C ALA A 297 0.34 -16.63 -1.86
N ARG A 298 1.13 -16.89 -0.84
CA ARG A 298 1.41 -18.24 -0.37
C ARG A 298 0.14 -18.93 0.10
N GLU A 299 0.15 -20.26 0.16
CA GLU A 299 -1.01 -21.00 0.69
C GLU A 299 -1.33 -20.52 2.12
N ASP A 300 -0.31 -20.38 2.95
CA ASP A 300 -0.39 -19.84 4.31
C ASP A 300 0.38 -18.52 4.38
N GLU A 301 -0.30 -17.41 4.07
CA GLU A 301 0.31 -16.09 4.07
C GLU A 301 0.25 -15.45 5.46
N TRP A 302 1.42 -15.06 5.96
CA TRP A 302 1.58 -14.47 7.28
C TRP A 302 1.77 -12.95 7.20
N SER A 303 1.07 -12.23 8.06
CA SER A 303 1.34 -10.80 8.28
C SER A 303 2.44 -10.55 9.30
N VAL A 304 2.72 -11.52 10.19
CA VAL A 304 3.84 -11.46 11.15
C VAL A 304 4.99 -12.25 10.60
N VAL A 305 6.03 -11.54 10.18
CA VAL A 305 7.21 -12.12 9.52
C VAL A 305 8.51 -11.66 10.18
N PRO A 306 9.58 -12.48 10.12
CA PRO A 306 10.91 -12.10 10.55
C PRO A 306 11.54 -11.14 9.55
N VAL A 307 12.12 -10.06 10.07
CA VAL A 307 12.74 -9.00 9.27
C VAL A 307 14.12 -8.63 9.80
N LYS A 308 14.93 -8.04 8.95
CA LYS A 308 16.19 -7.40 9.30
C LYS A 308 16.16 -5.92 8.93
N ASP A 309 16.92 -5.12 9.65
CA ASP A 309 17.13 -3.72 9.36
C ASP A 309 18.35 -3.58 8.43
N SER A 310 18.21 -2.82 7.37
CA SER A 310 19.31 -2.60 6.40
C SER A 310 20.30 -1.54 6.88
N GLY A 311 20.10 -0.95 8.05
CA GLY A 311 20.99 0.09 8.60
C GLY A 311 20.77 1.50 8.03
N ASN A 312 19.84 1.66 7.09
CA ASN A 312 19.45 2.95 6.50
C ASN A 312 17.94 3.26 6.70
N GLY A 313 17.31 2.60 7.68
CA GLY A 313 15.89 2.73 7.99
C GLY A 313 14.98 1.79 7.20
N SER A 314 15.44 1.17 6.11
CA SER A 314 14.62 0.22 5.36
C SER A 314 14.52 -1.13 6.07
N VAL A 315 13.42 -1.82 5.80
CA VAL A 315 13.13 -3.16 6.28
C VAL A 315 13.34 -4.15 5.15
N ASP A 316 14.07 -5.23 5.43
CA ASP A 316 14.31 -6.30 4.48
C ASP A 316 13.81 -7.65 4.99
N TYR A 317 13.57 -8.56 4.07
CA TYR A 317 13.26 -9.96 4.39
C TYR A 317 14.45 -10.61 5.11
N ALA A 318 14.19 -11.29 6.21
CA ALA A 318 15.20 -12.13 6.85
C ALA A 318 15.43 -13.45 6.09
N LEU A 319 14.38 -13.97 5.45
CA LEU A 319 14.43 -15.09 4.52
C LEU A 319 14.41 -14.57 3.08
N ARG A 320 14.58 -15.45 2.09
CA ARG A 320 14.37 -15.05 0.69
C ARG A 320 12.93 -14.57 0.49
N TYR A 321 12.74 -13.50 -0.29
CA TYR A 321 11.41 -12.91 -0.55
C TYR A 321 10.41 -13.91 -1.15
N ASP A 322 10.89 -14.91 -1.90
CA ASP A 322 10.12 -15.98 -2.57
C ASP A 322 10.05 -17.29 -1.76
N ALA A 323 10.56 -17.32 -0.51
CA ALA A 323 10.46 -18.50 0.34
C ALA A 323 8.99 -18.96 0.48
N PRO A 324 8.73 -20.28 0.48
CA PRO A 324 7.38 -20.82 0.50
C PRO A 324 6.62 -20.54 1.81
N ASP A 325 7.35 -20.26 2.88
CA ASP A 325 6.82 -19.83 4.19
C ASP A 325 7.64 -18.65 4.69
N GLN A 326 6.96 -17.63 5.21
CA GLN A 326 7.58 -16.41 5.73
C GLN A 326 7.33 -16.22 7.24
N GLY A 327 6.39 -16.93 7.84
CA GLY A 327 6.01 -16.65 9.21
C GLY A 327 5.57 -17.87 10.02
N GLY A 328 5.49 -19.05 9.44
CA GLY A 328 5.23 -20.28 10.18
C GLY A 328 6.35 -20.63 11.15
N ARG A 329 6.14 -21.62 12.02
CA ARG A 329 7.09 -21.98 13.08
C ARG A 329 8.48 -22.32 12.55
N ASP A 330 8.55 -23.05 11.43
CA ASP A 330 9.82 -23.44 10.81
C ASP A 330 10.55 -22.22 10.22
N ALA A 331 9.82 -21.31 9.57
CA ALA A 331 10.37 -20.05 9.06
C ALA A 331 10.91 -19.16 10.20
N LEU A 332 10.17 -19.04 11.30
CA LEU A 332 10.63 -18.32 12.50
C LEU A 332 11.92 -18.92 13.06
N ALA A 333 11.98 -20.25 13.19
CA ALA A 333 13.17 -20.94 13.69
C ALA A 333 14.38 -20.79 12.76
N GLN A 334 14.19 -20.92 11.43
CA GLN A 334 15.24 -20.75 10.42
C GLN A 334 15.81 -19.33 10.39
N SER A 335 14.94 -18.32 10.57
CA SER A 335 15.33 -16.90 10.50
C SER A 335 16.08 -16.39 11.73
N ARG A 336 16.11 -17.14 12.84
CA ARG A 336 16.63 -16.71 14.15
C ARG A 336 18.05 -16.12 14.09
N SER A 337 18.92 -16.64 13.23
CA SER A 337 20.32 -16.19 13.13
C SER A 337 20.51 -14.96 12.24
N VAL A 338 19.50 -14.58 11.45
CA VAL A 338 19.60 -13.51 10.44
C VAL A 338 18.57 -12.41 10.66
N ALA A 339 17.44 -12.69 11.31
CA ALA A 339 16.44 -11.72 11.64
C ALA A 339 16.79 -10.94 12.92
N GLN A 340 16.37 -9.71 12.98
CA GLN A 340 16.51 -8.83 14.15
C GLN A 340 15.19 -8.59 14.85
N TYR A 341 14.08 -8.70 14.11
CA TYR A 341 12.74 -8.40 14.60
C TYR A 341 11.70 -9.35 14.02
N LEU A 342 10.58 -9.49 14.72
CA LEU A 342 9.30 -9.93 14.19
C LEU A 342 8.44 -8.69 14.00
N GLN A 343 7.87 -8.52 12.80
CA GLN A 343 7.13 -7.32 12.44
C GLN A 343 5.80 -7.67 11.79
N TRP A 344 4.78 -6.84 12.06
CA TRP A 344 3.56 -6.85 11.25
C TRP A 344 3.87 -6.22 9.89
N TRP A 345 3.96 -7.04 8.87
CA TRP A 345 4.33 -6.62 7.52
C TRP A 345 3.51 -7.41 6.49
N PRO A 346 2.21 -7.05 6.34
CA PRO A 346 1.27 -7.75 5.47
C PRO A 346 1.70 -7.69 4.02
N ALA A 347 1.32 -8.71 3.25
CA ALA A 347 1.67 -8.84 1.85
C ALA A 347 0.72 -8.07 0.94
N GLU A 348 1.29 -7.41 -0.08
CA GLU A 348 0.61 -6.92 -1.27
C GLU A 348 0.94 -7.81 -2.46
N CYS A 349 -0.10 -8.22 -3.19
CA CYS A 349 -0.01 -9.06 -4.37
C CYS A 349 -0.28 -8.21 -5.61
N ASP A 350 0.77 -7.76 -6.27
CA ASP A 350 0.68 -6.97 -7.48
C ASP A 350 0.58 -7.86 -8.72
N VAL A 351 -0.20 -7.41 -9.69
CA VAL A 351 -0.35 -8.05 -11.00
C VAL A 351 -0.95 -7.05 -11.99
N SER A 352 -0.59 -7.16 -13.25
CA SER A 352 -1.22 -6.34 -14.28
C SER A 352 -2.41 -7.07 -14.94
N ILE A 353 -3.46 -6.30 -15.27
CA ILE A 353 -4.61 -6.81 -16.05
C ILE A 353 -4.20 -7.23 -17.46
N ARG A 354 -3.08 -6.69 -17.98
CA ARG A 354 -2.49 -6.99 -19.29
C ARG A 354 -1.07 -7.53 -19.10
N PRO A 355 -0.46 -8.17 -20.11
CA PRO A 355 0.98 -8.42 -20.08
C PRO A 355 1.75 -7.09 -19.97
N GLY A 356 2.79 -7.03 -19.14
CA GLY A 356 3.53 -5.79 -18.86
C GLY A 356 2.78 -4.81 -17.93
N TRP A 357 3.42 -3.69 -17.61
CA TRP A 357 2.88 -2.68 -16.69
C TRP A 357 2.27 -1.49 -17.44
N PHE A 358 2.89 -1.04 -18.53
CA PHE A 358 2.36 0.03 -19.36
C PHE A 358 1.44 -0.51 -20.47
N TYR A 359 0.64 0.37 -21.05
CA TYR A 359 -0.32 0.03 -22.09
C TYR A 359 0.37 -0.32 -23.41
N HIS A 360 -0.08 -1.41 -24.04
CA HIS A 360 0.24 -1.79 -25.41
C HIS A 360 -1.04 -2.14 -26.16
N ALA A 361 -1.20 -1.57 -27.36
CA ALA A 361 -2.44 -1.67 -28.13
C ALA A 361 -2.77 -3.11 -28.62
N ASP A 362 -1.76 -3.95 -28.79
CA ASP A 362 -1.89 -5.34 -29.24
C ASP A 362 -2.23 -6.32 -28.10
N GLN A 363 -2.18 -5.88 -26.84
CA GLN A 363 -2.47 -6.70 -25.67
C GLN A 363 -3.96 -6.68 -25.32
N GLN A 364 -4.41 -7.77 -24.70
CA GLN A 364 -5.77 -7.92 -24.19
C GLN A 364 -5.76 -8.16 -22.68
N PRO A 365 -6.83 -7.74 -21.95
CA PRO A 365 -6.93 -8.01 -20.52
C PRO A 365 -7.09 -9.52 -20.25
N GLN A 366 -6.58 -9.97 -19.10
CA GLN A 366 -6.77 -11.30 -18.58
C GLN A 366 -8.27 -11.66 -18.53
N SER A 367 -8.61 -12.95 -18.61
CA SER A 367 -9.99 -13.40 -18.51
C SER A 367 -10.57 -13.17 -17.10
N VAL A 368 -11.89 -13.15 -17.00
CA VAL A 368 -12.60 -13.05 -15.70
C VAL A 368 -12.22 -14.21 -14.78
N ASP A 369 -12.05 -15.42 -15.33
CA ASP A 369 -11.68 -16.60 -14.55
C ASP A 369 -10.26 -16.49 -13.99
N GLN A 370 -9.31 -15.96 -14.77
CA GLN A 370 -7.94 -15.68 -14.28
C GLN A 370 -7.95 -14.64 -13.16
N LEU A 371 -8.66 -13.53 -13.35
CA LEU A 371 -8.77 -12.50 -12.30
C LEU A 371 -9.47 -13.01 -11.03
N ALA A 372 -10.47 -13.87 -11.18
CA ALA A 372 -11.13 -14.51 -10.04
C ALA A 372 -10.18 -15.48 -9.31
N ASP A 373 -9.41 -16.30 -10.03
CA ASP A 373 -8.38 -17.17 -9.42
C ASP A 373 -7.35 -16.35 -8.67
N ILE A 374 -6.85 -15.26 -9.26
CA ILE A 374 -5.92 -14.33 -8.61
C ILE A 374 -6.54 -13.77 -7.32
N TRP A 375 -7.81 -13.37 -7.34
CA TRP A 375 -8.48 -12.85 -6.14
C TRP A 375 -8.58 -13.91 -5.04
N PHE A 376 -8.93 -15.15 -5.37
CA PHE A 376 -8.95 -16.25 -4.39
C PHE A 376 -7.57 -16.55 -3.83
N ARG A 377 -6.53 -16.39 -4.64
CA ARG A 377 -5.14 -16.70 -4.27
C ARG A 377 -4.38 -15.50 -3.70
N SER A 378 -4.99 -14.33 -3.62
CA SER A 378 -4.46 -13.14 -2.94
C SER A 378 -5.35 -12.76 -1.75
N VAL A 379 -6.50 -12.14 -1.99
CA VAL A 379 -7.45 -11.71 -0.94
C VAL A 379 -7.97 -12.91 -0.14
N GLY A 380 -8.21 -14.02 -0.82
CA GLY A 380 -8.60 -15.30 -0.18
C GLY A 380 -7.49 -15.95 0.64
N ARG A 381 -6.27 -15.40 0.67
CA ARG A 381 -5.08 -15.88 1.38
C ARG A 381 -4.37 -14.78 2.17
N ASN A 382 -5.15 -13.94 2.86
CA ASN A 382 -4.63 -12.94 3.80
C ASN A 382 -3.72 -11.86 3.17
N SER A 383 -3.94 -11.49 1.90
CA SER A 383 -3.19 -10.42 1.21
C SER A 383 -4.13 -9.37 0.65
N VAL A 384 -3.61 -8.21 0.28
CA VAL A 384 -4.31 -7.22 -0.54
C VAL A 384 -3.88 -7.40 -1.99
N LEU A 385 -4.84 -7.41 -2.90
CA LEU A 385 -4.59 -7.46 -4.34
C LEU A 385 -4.37 -6.05 -4.87
N LEU A 386 -3.23 -5.81 -5.52
CA LEU A 386 -2.94 -4.59 -6.28
C LEU A 386 -3.02 -4.93 -7.78
N LEU A 387 -4.11 -4.52 -8.43
CA LEU A 387 -4.33 -4.77 -9.84
C LEU A 387 -3.96 -3.55 -10.67
N ASN A 388 -3.02 -3.70 -11.59
CA ASN A 388 -2.65 -2.64 -12.52
C ASN A 388 -3.60 -2.58 -13.72
N ILE A 389 -4.07 -1.39 -14.04
CA ILE A 389 -4.96 -1.08 -15.16
C ILE A 389 -4.35 0.12 -15.90
N PRO A 390 -3.48 -0.11 -16.90
CA PRO A 390 -2.76 0.98 -17.55
C PRO A 390 -3.67 1.79 -18.48
N PRO A 391 -3.71 3.15 -18.32
CA PRO A 391 -4.35 4.01 -19.30
C PRO A 391 -3.64 3.96 -20.65
N ASP A 392 -4.40 4.12 -21.73
CA ASP A 392 -3.90 4.13 -23.11
C ASP A 392 -3.27 5.49 -23.51
N THR A 393 -2.84 5.60 -24.76
CA THR A 393 -2.22 6.82 -25.28
C THR A 393 -3.19 8.01 -25.41
N ASP A 394 -4.49 7.78 -25.40
CA ASP A 394 -5.47 8.87 -25.29
C ASP A 394 -5.61 9.39 -23.84
N GLY A 395 -5.11 8.63 -22.86
CA GLY A 395 -5.26 8.95 -21.44
C GLY A 395 -6.58 8.43 -20.87
N LEU A 396 -7.11 7.35 -21.41
CA LEU A 396 -8.33 6.67 -20.97
C LEU A 396 -8.02 5.25 -20.54
N LEU A 397 -8.79 4.70 -19.60
CA LEU A 397 -8.79 3.25 -19.42
C LEU A 397 -9.45 2.61 -20.63
N PRO A 398 -8.79 1.63 -21.30
CA PRO A 398 -9.35 0.96 -22.48
C PRO A 398 -10.74 0.37 -22.19
N SER A 399 -11.65 0.47 -23.15
CA SER A 399 -13.04 -0.01 -22.97
C SER A 399 -13.11 -1.50 -22.62
N ALA A 400 -12.19 -2.31 -23.14
CA ALA A 400 -12.09 -3.73 -22.82
C ALA A 400 -11.71 -3.95 -21.35
N ASP A 401 -10.82 -3.13 -20.79
CA ASP A 401 -10.40 -3.21 -19.39
C ASP A 401 -11.53 -2.75 -18.46
N VAL A 402 -12.21 -1.65 -18.81
CA VAL A 402 -13.39 -1.16 -18.07
C VAL A 402 -14.49 -2.24 -18.00
N ALA A 403 -14.79 -2.88 -19.14
CA ALA A 403 -15.73 -4.00 -19.18
C ALA A 403 -15.26 -5.17 -18.31
N ARG A 404 -13.98 -5.53 -18.39
CA ARG A 404 -13.38 -6.62 -17.61
C ARG A 404 -13.41 -6.34 -16.10
N LEU A 405 -13.16 -5.12 -15.64
CA LEU A 405 -13.27 -4.76 -14.22
C LEU A 405 -14.70 -4.95 -13.70
N LYS A 406 -15.71 -4.58 -14.49
CA LYS A 406 -17.12 -4.79 -14.15
C LYS A 406 -17.46 -6.28 -14.08
N GLU A 407 -17.09 -7.06 -15.09
CA GLU A 407 -17.27 -8.51 -15.13
C GLU A 407 -16.59 -9.21 -13.95
N PHE A 408 -15.37 -8.79 -13.62
CA PHE A 408 -14.62 -9.29 -12.47
C PHE A 408 -15.35 -9.00 -11.16
N ARG A 409 -15.84 -7.77 -10.97
CA ARG A 409 -16.64 -7.42 -9.80
C ARG A 409 -17.89 -8.29 -9.69
N GLU A 410 -18.65 -8.41 -10.76
CA GLU A 410 -19.87 -9.23 -10.81
C GLU A 410 -19.57 -10.71 -10.55
N ARG A 411 -18.41 -11.21 -11.03
CA ARG A 411 -17.97 -12.58 -10.76
C ARG A 411 -17.74 -12.80 -9.27
N ILE A 412 -16.99 -11.93 -8.60
CA ILE A 412 -16.75 -12.06 -7.15
C ILE A 412 -18.04 -11.94 -6.34
N ASP A 413 -18.94 -11.03 -6.73
CA ASP A 413 -20.26 -10.90 -6.08
C ASP A 413 -21.14 -12.15 -6.28
N ARG A 414 -20.99 -12.90 -7.39
CA ARG A 414 -21.65 -14.21 -7.58
C ARG A 414 -20.97 -15.35 -6.83
N GLU A 415 -19.65 -15.29 -6.63
CA GLU A 415 -18.91 -16.28 -5.83
C GLU A 415 -19.29 -16.22 -4.35
N LEU A 416 -19.47 -15.01 -3.81
CA LEU A 416 -19.76 -14.74 -2.41
C LEU A 416 -21.01 -13.83 -2.29
N PRO A 417 -22.20 -14.32 -2.68
CA PRO A 417 -23.39 -13.46 -2.76
C PRO A 417 -23.86 -13.04 -1.37
N GLU A 418 -24.78 -13.76 -0.79
CA GLU A 418 -25.35 -13.52 0.53
C GLU A 418 -24.73 -14.47 1.56
N ASP A 419 -24.22 -13.92 2.66
CA ASP A 419 -23.70 -14.72 3.77
C ASP A 419 -24.86 -15.44 4.48
N LEU A 420 -25.00 -16.74 4.28
CA LEU A 420 -26.03 -17.57 4.89
C LEU A 420 -25.90 -17.62 6.42
N ALA A 421 -24.73 -17.31 6.96
CA ALA A 421 -24.49 -17.21 8.40
C ALA A 421 -24.94 -15.86 8.98
N HIS A 422 -25.32 -14.89 8.14
CA HIS A 422 -25.85 -13.61 8.63
C HIS A 422 -27.14 -13.82 9.44
N GLY A 423 -27.15 -13.38 10.70
CA GLY A 423 -28.28 -13.56 11.62
C GLY A 423 -28.50 -15.02 12.09
N ALA A 424 -27.59 -15.94 11.77
CA ALA A 424 -27.61 -17.31 12.30
C ALA A 424 -27.29 -17.33 13.80
N ARG A 425 -27.63 -18.45 14.46
CA ARG A 425 -27.26 -18.67 15.86
C ARG A 425 -25.79 -19.11 15.92
N VAL A 426 -24.96 -18.30 16.53
CA VAL A 426 -23.53 -18.60 16.74
C VAL A 426 -23.30 -19.03 18.18
N ARG A 427 -22.51 -20.08 18.38
CA ARG A 427 -21.97 -20.53 19.68
C ARG A 427 -20.46 -20.60 19.57
N ASP A 428 -19.78 -20.01 20.54
CA ASP A 428 -18.34 -20.00 20.66
C ASP A 428 -17.97 -20.62 22.00
N ASP A 429 -17.10 -21.62 22.02
CA ASP A 429 -16.70 -22.31 23.26
C ASP A 429 -15.53 -21.62 23.98
N GLY A 430 -15.01 -20.53 23.39
CA GLY A 430 -13.83 -19.82 23.93
C GLY A 430 -12.50 -20.59 23.81
N ALA A 431 -12.54 -21.86 23.41
CA ALA A 431 -11.38 -22.73 23.26
C ALA A 431 -10.97 -22.96 21.80
N GLY A 432 -11.55 -22.19 20.87
CA GLY A 432 -11.22 -22.24 19.44
C GLY A 432 -12.23 -22.98 18.58
N THR A 433 -13.43 -23.29 19.12
CA THR A 433 -14.52 -23.88 18.33
C THR A 433 -15.67 -22.90 18.20
N ARG A 434 -16.04 -22.58 16.96
CA ARG A 434 -17.21 -21.75 16.63
C ARG A 434 -18.21 -22.55 15.83
N THR A 435 -19.45 -22.64 16.32
CA THR A 435 -20.56 -23.33 15.66
C THR A 435 -21.61 -22.34 15.17
N VAL A 436 -22.05 -22.52 13.93
CA VAL A 436 -23.12 -21.73 13.28
C VAL A 436 -24.30 -22.65 12.98
N ASP A 437 -25.50 -22.32 13.48
CA ASP A 437 -26.75 -22.99 13.18
C ASP A 437 -27.60 -22.12 12.22
N LEU A 438 -27.73 -22.54 10.98
CA LEU A 438 -28.45 -21.86 9.90
C LEU A 438 -29.98 -21.99 10.07
N ARG A 439 -30.49 -22.67 11.13
CA ARG A 439 -31.88 -22.99 11.43
C ARG A 439 -32.49 -24.01 10.48
N THR A 440 -32.14 -23.98 9.20
CA THR A 440 -32.53 -24.96 8.17
C THR A 440 -31.30 -25.44 7.44
N ALA A 441 -31.38 -26.64 6.87
CA ALA A 441 -30.27 -27.13 6.02
C ALA A 441 -30.16 -26.28 4.74
N ARG A 442 -28.96 -25.86 4.43
CA ARG A 442 -28.65 -25.05 3.24
C ARG A 442 -27.41 -25.63 2.55
N GLU A 443 -27.36 -25.48 1.23
CA GLU A 443 -26.16 -25.78 0.46
C GLU A 443 -25.12 -24.68 0.62
N VAL A 444 -23.87 -25.08 0.83
CA VAL A 444 -22.69 -24.21 0.94
C VAL A 444 -21.58 -24.79 0.07
N ASP A 445 -20.91 -23.95 -0.68
CA ASP A 445 -19.72 -24.32 -1.49
C ASP A 445 -18.57 -23.30 -1.36
N ARG A 446 -18.79 -22.19 -0.64
CA ARG A 446 -17.77 -21.19 -0.32
C ARG A 446 -17.82 -20.88 1.18
N ILE A 447 -16.63 -20.78 1.78
CA ILE A 447 -16.48 -20.44 3.19
C ILE A 447 -15.52 -19.26 3.28
N ARG A 448 -15.89 -18.20 3.99
CA ARG A 448 -15.00 -17.08 4.23
C ARG A 448 -14.77 -16.89 5.72
N LEU A 449 -13.48 -16.93 6.13
CA LEU A 449 -13.03 -16.77 7.50
C LEU A 449 -12.22 -15.47 7.64
N ALA A 450 -12.22 -14.89 8.84
CA ALA A 450 -11.32 -13.81 9.20
C ALA A 450 -11.04 -13.85 10.71
N GLU A 451 -9.80 -13.58 11.08
CA GLU A 451 -9.44 -13.23 12.45
C GLU A 451 -9.70 -11.74 12.70
N ASP A 452 -9.98 -11.36 13.92
CA ASP A 452 -9.85 -9.98 14.36
C ASP A 452 -8.36 -9.64 14.52
N ILE A 453 -7.76 -9.16 13.45
CA ILE A 453 -6.32 -8.91 13.38
C ILE A 453 -5.83 -7.83 14.36
N ARG A 454 -6.72 -7.08 15.01
CA ARG A 454 -6.37 -6.19 16.13
C ARG A 454 -5.73 -6.98 17.28
N HIS A 455 -6.03 -8.27 17.37
CA HIS A 455 -5.45 -9.22 18.30
C HIS A 455 -4.29 -10.04 17.70
N GLY A 456 -3.78 -9.63 16.54
CA GLY A 456 -2.73 -10.33 15.79
C GLY A 456 -3.27 -11.48 14.94
N GLN A 457 -2.38 -12.15 14.22
CA GLN A 457 -2.66 -13.36 13.45
C GLN A 457 -2.22 -14.58 14.27
N GLN A 458 -3.18 -15.38 14.72
CA GLN A 458 -2.95 -16.42 15.71
C GLN A 458 -3.13 -17.83 15.17
N VAL A 459 -4.06 -18.03 14.23
CA VAL A 459 -4.42 -19.35 13.72
C VAL A 459 -3.32 -19.92 12.82
N GLU A 460 -2.90 -21.15 13.14
CA GLU A 460 -1.89 -21.90 12.38
C GLU A 460 -2.49 -23.07 11.60
N GLN A 461 -3.59 -23.67 12.12
CA GLN A 461 -4.33 -24.74 11.45
C GLN A 461 -5.78 -24.76 11.93
N PHE A 462 -6.68 -25.09 11.02
CA PHE A 462 -8.10 -25.26 11.34
C PHE A 462 -8.76 -26.31 10.45
N VAL A 463 -9.91 -26.77 10.88
CA VAL A 463 -10.83 -27.58 10.10
C VAL A 463 -12.23 -26.97 10.12
N VAL A 464 -12.95 -27.11 9.01
CA VAL A 464 -14.38 -26.80 8.94
C VAL A 464 -15.14 -28.11 8.79
N GLU A 465 -16.20 -28.26 9.57
CA GLU A 465 -17.03 -29.45 9.62
C GLU A 465 -18.50 -29.08 9.42
N ALA A 466 -19.22 -29.94 8.72
CA ALA A 466 -20.66 -29.86 8.54
C ALA A 466 -21.33 -31.03 9.29
N LYS A 467 -22.50 -30.80 9.88
CA LYS A 467 -23.24 -31.85 10.62
C LYS A 467 -24.22 -32.52 9.71
N SER A 468 -24.00 -33.79 9.44
CA SER A 468 -24.88 -34.64 8.62
C SER A 468 -25.24 -35.90 9.41
N GLY A 469 -26.53 -36.28 9.44
CA GLY A 469 -26.99 -37.47 10.14
C GLY A 469 -26.67 -37.52 11.65
N GLY A 470 -26.48 -36.36 12.28
CA GLY A 470 -26.13 -36.24 13.70
C GLY A 470 -24.63 -36.25 13.97
N ALA A 471 -23.77 -36.62 13.01
CA ALA A 471 -22.31 -36.64 13.12
C ALA A 471 -21.66 -35.43 12.44
N TRP A 472 -20.51 -34.99 12.97
CA TRP A 472 -19.66 -33.98 12.35
C TRP A 472 -18.74 -34.61 11.32
N THR A 473 -18.75 -34.09 10.11
CA THR A 473 -17.90 -34.51 9.00
C THR A 473 -17.03 -33.35 8.56
N GLU A 474 -15.72 -33.55 8.45
CA GLU A 474 -14.80 -32.58 7.91
C GLU A 474 -15.10 -32.34 6.42
N VAL A 475 -15.20 -31.04 6.04
CA VAL A 475 -15.46 -30.60 4.66
C VAL A 475 -14.32 -29.78 4.11
N ALA A 476 -13.50 -29.19 4.97
CA ALA A 476 -12.29 -28.46 4.58
C ALA A 476 -11.30 -28.37 5.73
N ARG A 477 -10.03 -28.26 5.37
CA ARG A 477 -8.94 -27.90 6.28
C ARG A 477 -7.96 -26.96 5.60
N ALA A 478 -7.32 -26.09 6.36
CA ALA A 478 -6.24 -25.24 5.88
C ALA A 478 -5.34 -24.80 7.07
N GLY A 479 -4.32 -24.02 6.74
CA GLY A 479 -3.40 -23.43 7.68
C GLY A 479 -3.90 -22.12 8.28
N THR A 480 -3.27 -20.99 7.94
CA THR A 480 -3.59 -19.71 8.57
C THR A 480 -4.88 -19.06 8.04
N ILE A 481 -5.47 -18.16 8.86
CA ILE A 481 -6.65 -17.37 8.48
C ILE A 481 -6.26 -15.92 8.18
N GLY A 482 -5.78 -15.18 9.17
CA GLY A 482 -5.45 -13.76 9.07
C GLY A 482 -6.66 -12.86 8.80
N ALA A 483 -6.47 -11.77 8.05
CA ALA A 483 -7.52 -10.80 7.72
C ALA A 483 -8.60 -11.38 6.80
N SER A 484 -8.28 -12.38 5.96
CA SER A 484 -9.23 -13.06 5.07
C SER A 484 -8.70 -14.43 4.63
N ARG A 485 -9.51 -15.46 4.78
CA ARG A 485 -9.29 -16.79 4.19
C ARG A 485 -10.56 -17.23 3.49
N VAL A 486 -10.47 -17.56 2.20
CA VAL A 486 -11.60 -18.08 1.42
C VAL A 486 -11.31 -19.52 1.01
N LEU A 487 -12.26 -20.42 1.26
CA LEU A 487 -12.20 -21.81 0.87
C LEU A 487 -13.28 -22.10 -0.18
N VAL A 488 -12.88 -22.80 -1.22
CA VAL A 488 -13.77 -23.36 -2.25
C VAL A 488 -13.91 -24.85 -1.99
N LEU A 489 -15.12 -25.31 -1.70
CA LEU A 489 -15.37 -26.73 -1.49
C LEU A 489 -15.39 -27.47 -2.82
N PRO A 490 -14.88 -28.73 -2.87
CA PRO A 490 -14.90 -29.54 -4.10
C PRO A 490 -16.30 -29.79 -4.67
N ALA A 491 -17.29 -29.84 -3.80
CA ALA A 491 -18.71 -29.97 -4.13
C ALA A 491 -19.55 -29.25 -3.08
N PRO A 492 -20.77 -28.79 -3.42
CA PRO A 492 -21.70 -28.22 -2.44
C PRO A 492 -22.06 -29.22 -1.34
N VAL A 493 -22.07 -28.74 -0.10
CA VAL A 493 -22.42 -29.53 1.08
C VAL A 493 -23.70 -28.97 1.69
N THR A 494 -24.69 -29.83 1.89
CA THR A 494 -25.98 -29.47 2.51
C THR A 494 -25.93 -29.80 4.00
N ALA A 495 -25.99 -28.78 4.86
CA ALA A 495 -26.05 -28.95 6.30
C ALA A 495 -26.79 -27.79 6.97
N ARG A 496 -27.33 -28.04 8.16
CA ARG A 496 -27.89 -27.01 9.03
C ARG A 496 -26.84 -26.43 9.98
N GLU A 497 -26.04 -27.29 10.59
CA GLU A 497 -25.02 -26.87 11.56
C GLU A 497 -23.61 -27.00 10.95
N TRP A 498 -22.81 -25.94 11.12
CA TRP A 498 -21.43 -25.83 10.65
C TRP A 498 -20.51 -25.50 11.82
N ARG A 499 -19.31 -26.04 11.81
CA ARG A 499 -18.34 -25.85 12.89
C ARG A 499 -16.96 -25.53 12.33
N LEU A 500 -16.39 -24.41 12.78
CA LEU A 500 -14.97 -24.10 12.66
C LEU A 500 -14.28 -24.59 13.93
N ARG A 501 -13.25 -25.41 13.80
CA ARG A 501 -12.43 -25.87 14.90
C ARG A 501 -10.97 -25.53 14.64
N ILE A 502 -10.39 -24.68 15.48
CA ILE A 502 -8.96 -24.33 15.43
C ILE A 502 -8.19 -25.49 16.04
N THR A 503 -7.32 -26.11 15.24
CA THR A 503 -6.54 -27.28 15.65
C THR A 503 -5.13 -26.94 16.11
N ARG A 504 -4.61 -25.77 15.66
CA ARG A 504 -3.33 -25.23 16.10
C ARG A 504 -3.34 -23.71 16.07
N THR A 505 -2.80 -23.08 17.09
CA THR A 505 -2.76 -21.63 17.23
C THR A 505 -1.51 -21.21 18.02
N ARG A 506 -1.07 -19.96 17.83
CA ARG A 506 0.01 -19.33 18.61
C ARG A 506 -0.47 -18.97 20.02
N THR A 507 -1.67 -18.41 20.09
CA THR A 507 -2.39 -18.10 21.35
C THR A 507 -3.90 -18.16 21.08
N GLY A 508 -4.74 -17.73 22.01
CA GLY A 508 -6.20 -17.77 21.85
C GLY A 508 -6.65 -17.03 20.58
N PRO A 509 -7.36 -17.71 19.64
CA PRO A 509 -7.79 -17.09 18.40
C PRO A 509 -8.99 -16.17 18.59
N HIS A 510 -9.02 -15.07 17.85
CA HIS A 510 -10.14 -14.13 17.81
C HIS A 510 -10.77 -14.18 16.40
N ILE A 511 -11.80 -14.99 16.23
CA ILE A 511 -12.48 -15.14 14.93
C ILE A 511 -13.51 -14.03 14.75
N ALA A 512 -13.28 -13.14 13.77
CA ALA A 512 -14.21 -12.06 13.41
C ALA A 512 -15.31 -12.52 12.46
N ARG A 513 -14.99 -13.45 11.54
CA ARG A 513 -15.94 -13.95 10.53
C ARG A 513 -15.88 -15.47 10.40
N PHE A 514 -17.06 -16.08 10.31
CA PHE A 514 -17.26 -17.42 9.79
C PHE A 514 -18.48 -17.35 8.87
N GLY A 515 -18.27 -16.93 7.64
CA GLY A 515 -19.28 -16.75 6.60
C GLY A 515 -19.43 -18.01 5.75
N LEU A 516 -20.66 -18.31 5.38
CA LEU A 516 -21.07 -19.49 4.60
C LEU A 516 -21.85 -19.03 3.37
N TYR A 517 -21.44 -19.48 2.17
CA TYR A 517 -22.05 -18.99 0.93
C TYR A 517 -22.39 -20.14 -0.01
N ARG A 518 -23.42 -19.93 -0.83
CA ARG A 518 -23.71 -20.74 -2.01
C ARG A 518 -23.48 -19.88 -3.24
N SER A 519 -22.42 -20.19 -3.99
CA SER A 519 -22.07 -19.46 -5.21
C SER A 519 -23.18 -19.55 -6.26
N ARG A 520 -23.25 -18.55 -7.13
CA ARG A 520 -24.16 -18.46 -8.27
C ARG A 520 -23.39 -18.51 -9.60
N VAL A 521 -22.24 -19.20 -9.59
CA VAL A 521 -21.36 -19.37 -10.74
C VAL A 521 -21.53 -20.74 -11.34
#